data_c65137db9afd96c28621fc8a269e88e9
#
_entry.id   c65137db9afd96c28621fc8a269e88e9
#
_cell.length_a   1.000
_cell.length_b   1.000
_cell.length_c   1.000
_cell.angle_alpha   90.00
_cell.angle_beta   90.00
_cell.angle_gamma   90.00
#
_symmetry.space_group_name_H-M   'P 1'
#
loop_
_entity.id
_entity.type
_entity.pdbx_description
1 polymer ?
#
loop_
_entity_poly.entity_id
_entity_poly.type
_entity_poly.pdbx_seq_one_letter_code
_entity_poly.pdbx_strand_id
1 'polypeptide(L)'
;MTKLFDEVPRLEGERIILRRLEPADADDLRELARDERVYRYLPTFLFEQKYEDARRVIDELYADLFRAKESLILGIFRKDSGAFCGLGEFYGFKDALHKTCVGYRLVERCWGRGIATGAVALMVDYLLGRTDIEIITASTMVENLASARVLEKNGFTRTASGVPEDWGYPEPTLADKWFL
;
A
#
# COMPACT_ATOMS: atom_id res chain seq x y z
N MET A 1 -4.17 20.29 -10.74
CA MET A 1 -3.91 18.98 -10.09
C MET A 1 -2.96 19.21 -8.93
N THR A 2 -3.19 18.56 -7.81
CA THR A 2 -2.30 18.62 -6.65
C THR A 2 -1.11 17.68 -6.84
N LYS A 3 0.01 17.93 -6.15
CA LYS A 3 1.10 16.94 -6.09
C LYS A 3 0.77 15.86 -5.07
N LEU A 4 1.27 14.65 -5.28
CA LEU A 4 0.97 13.48 -4.43
C LEU A 4 1.18 13.75 -2.93
N PHE A 5 2.18 14.55 -2.55
CA PHE A 5 2.51 14.84 -1.15
C PHE A 5 2.07 16.24 -0.69
N ASP A 6 1.11 16.88 -1.36
CA ASP A 6 0.55 18.16 -0.88
C ASP A 6 -0.42 17.95 0.28
N GLU A 7 -1.16 16.84 0.27
CA GLU A 7 -2.13 16.50 1.32
C GLU A 7 -2.23 14.98 1.52
N VAL A 8 -2.67 14.55 2.69
CA VAL A 8 -3.07 13.15 2.94
C VAL A 8 -4.54 13.00 2.56
N PRO A 9 -4.87 12.29 1.48
CA PRO A 9 -6.24 12.22 0.98
C PRO A 9 -7.13 11.34 1.86
N ARG A 10 -8.43 11.60 1.80
CA ARG A 10 -9.48 10.68 2.16
C ARG A 10 -10.16 10.20 0.89
N LEU A 11 -10.13 8.89 0.64
CA LEU A 11 -10.69 8.26 -0.54
C LEU A 11 -11.90 7.41 -0.14
N GLU A 12 -13.04 7.67 -0.76
CA GLU A 12 -14.28 6.97 -0.44
C GLU A 12 -14.79 6.18 -1.64
N GLY A 13 -14.92 4.87 -1.43
CA GLY A 13 -15.56 3.96 -2.35
C GLY A 13 -16.96 3.55 -1.89
N GLU A 14 -17.55 2.60 -2.58
CA GLU A 14 -18.86 2.06 -2.24
C GLU A 14 -18.81 1.30 -0.90
N ARG A 15 -17.80 0.45 -0.70
CA ARG A 15 -17.69 -0.49 0.43
C ARG A 15 -16.58 -0.16 1.42
N ILE A 16 -15.58 0.61 1.01
CA ILE A 16 -14.38 0.91 1.79
C ILE A 16 -14.04 2.39 1.74
N ILE A 17 -13.28 2.80 2.76
CA ILE A 17 -12.70 4.13 2.88
C ILE A 17 -11.20 3.96 3.10
N LEU A 18 -10.38 4.74 2.39
CA LEU A 18 -8.97 4.91 2.71
C LEU A 18 -8.77 6.27 3.35
N ARG A 19 -8.17 6.30 4.53
CA ARG A 19 -7.91 7.54 5.27
C ARG A 19 -6.60 7.46 6.05
N ARG A 20 -6.13 8.61 6.50
CA ARG A 20 -5.04 8.67 7.48
C ARG A 20 -5.40 7.83 8.70
N LEU A 21 -4.41 7.10 9.25
CA LEU A 21 -4.58 6.44 10.54
C LEU A 21 -4.58 7.48 11.67
N GLU A 22 -5.33 7.18 12.70
CA GLU A 22 -5.45 7.95 13.93
C GLU A 22 -4.88 7.16 15.11
N PRO A 23 -4.51 7.78 16.24
CA PRO A 23 -4.00 7.07 17.40
C PRO A 23 -4.92 5.94 17.90
N ALA A 24 -6.23 6.06 17.67
CA ALA A 24 -7.21 5.03 18.00
C ALA A 24 -7.05 3.74 17.16
N ASP A 25 -6.40 3.82 16.01
CA ASP A 25 -6.17 2.67 15.11
C ASP A 25 -4.90 1.86 15.52
N ALA A 26 -4.20 2.25 16.57
CA ALA A 26 -2.91 1.67 16.93
C ALA A 26 -2.97 0.18 17.26
N ASP A 27 -4.06 -0.29 17.89
CA ASP A 27 -4.21 -1.71 18.22
C ASP A 27 -4.43 -2.56 16.97
N ASP A 28 -5.21 -2.07 16.02
CA ASP A 28 -5.41 -2.70 14.71
C ASP A 28 -4.10 -2.77 13.92
N LEU A 29 -3.31 -1.69 13.91
CA LEU A 29 -2.01 -1.67 13.26
C LEU A 29 -1.04 -2.66 13.89
N ARG A 30 -1.04 -2.78 15.22
CA ARG A 30 -0.23 -3.75 15.96
C ARG A 30 -0.62 -5.18 15.63
N GLU A 31 -1.91 -5.48 15.53
CA GLU A 31 -2.41 -6.80 15.13
C GLU A 31 -1.93 -7.15 13.72
N LEU A 32 -2.08 -6.25 12.75
CA LEU A 32 -1.59 -6.42 11.39
C LEU A 32 -0.08 -6.71 11.36
N ALA A 33 0.71 -5.88 12.06
CA ALA A 33 2.17 -5.95 12.05
C ALA A 33 2.74 -7.27 12.61
N ARG A 34 1.99 -7.95 13.47
CA ARG A 34 2.38 -9.22 14.10
C ARG A 34 1.96 -10.46 13.30
N ASP A 35 1.14 -10.31 12.27
CA ASP A 35 0.66 -11.46 11.48
C ASP A 35 1.67 -11.82 10.39
N GLU A 36 2.48 -12.85 10.64
CA GLU A 36 3.49 -13.34 9.70
C GLU A 36 2.90 -13.75 8.33
N ARG A 37 1.64 -14.17 8.29
CA ARG A 37 0.97 -14.54 7.05
C ARG A 37 0.75 -13.35 6.13
N VAL A 38 0.50 -12.16 6.72
CA VAL A 38 0.37 -10.90 5.99
C VAL A 38 1.70 -10.51 5.36
N TYR A 39 2.80 -10.71 6.09
CA TYR A 39 4.14 -10.27 5.67
C TYR A 39 4.91 -11.31 4.84
N ARG A 40 4.35 -12.49 4.63
CA ARG A 40 4.99 -13.58 3.86
C ARG A 40 5.49 -13.16 2.47
N TYR A 41 4.78 -12.24 1.81
CA TYR A 41 5.08 -11.77 0.46
C TYR A 41 5.42 -10.27 0.42
N LEU A 42 5.97 -9.75 1.51
CA LEU A 42 6.31 -8.34 1.66
C LEU A 42 7.79 -8.18 2.04
N PRO A 43 8.38 -7.01 1.76
CA PRO A 43 9.74 -6.70 2.18
C PRO A 43 9.91 -6.74 3.70
N THR A 44 11.10 -7.14 4.16
CA THR A 44 11.42 -7.24 5.59
C THR A 44 11.71 -5.90 6.26
N PHE A 45 11.86 -4.84 5.49
CA PHE A 45 12.20 -3.50 5.99
C PHE A 45 10.98 -2.61 6.26
N LEU A 46 9.77 -3.13 6.14
CA LEU A 46 8.55 -2.36 6.43
C LEU A 46 8.51 -1.93 7.89
N PHE A 47 8.18 -0.66 8.09
CA PHE A 47 8.43 0.06 9.34
C PHE A 47 7.55 -0.40 10.49
N GLU A 48 6.29 -0.70 10.23
CA GLU A 48 5.33 -1.11 11.27
C GLU A 48 5.73 -2.38 12.00
N GLN A 49 6.55 -3.22 11.40
CA GLN A 49 7.08 -4.43 12.05
C GLN A 49 8.26 -4.16 12.99
N LYS A 50 8.94 -3.02 12.82
CA LYS A 50 10.18 -2.70 13.55
C LYS A 50 9.95 -1.90 14.82
N TYR A 51 8.77 -1.35 15.00
CA TYR A 51 8.43 -0.52 16.15
C TYR A 51 7.51 -1.27 17.12
N GLU A 52 7.87 -1.25 18.41
CA GLU A 52 7.04 -1.84 19.45
C GLU A 52 5.77 -1.01 19.73
N ASP A 53 5.89 0.31 19.56
CA ASP A 53 4.80 1.25 19.79
C ASP A 53 4.13 1.70 18.49
N ALA A 54 2.98 1.10 18.19
CA ALA A 54 2.19 1.41 17.01
C ALA A 54 1.66 2.86 16.98
N ARG A 55 1.48 3.52 18.15
CA ARG A 55 1.11 4.94 18.18
C ARG A 55 2.21 5.82 17.64
N ARG A 56 3.46 5.53 18.00
CA ARG A 56 4.60 6.27 17.46
C ARG A 56 4.76 6.07 15.95
N VAL A 57 4.44 4.88 15.44
CA VAL A 57 4.40 4.64 13.99
C VAL A 57 3.41 5.58 13.32
N ILE A 58 2.19 5.71 13.87
CA ILE A 58 1.13 6.56 13.31
C ILE A 58 1.48 8.04 13.45
N ASP A 59 1.87 8.48 14.64
CA ASP A 59 2.00 9.90 14.96
C ASP A 59 3.30 10.52 14.45
N GLU A 60 4.39 9.77 14.47
CA GLU A 60 5.72 10.26 14.13
C GLU A 60 6.18 9.72 12.77
N LEU A 61 6.30 8.39 12.64
CA LEU A 61 6.95 7.78 11.49
C LEU A 61 6.21 8.03 10.17
N TYR A 62 4.90 7.79 10.12
CA TYR A 62 4.13 8.00 8.89
C TYR A 62 4.08 9.48 8.49
N ALA A 63 4.09 10.38 9.49
CA ALA A 63 4.19 11.81 9.23
C ALA A 63 5.56 12.21 8.68
N ASP A 64 6.64 11.60 9.18
CA ASP A 64 8.00 11.84 8.71
C ASP A 64 8.20 11.32 7.28
N LEU A 65 7.74 10.11 6.98
CA LEU A 65 7.78 9.54 5.63
C LEU A 65 7.01 10.40 4.62
N PHE A 66 5.84 10.91 5.02
CA PHE A 66 5.07 11.82 4.18
C PHE A 66 5.81 13.13 3.93
N ARG A 67 6.36 13.76 4.96
CA ARG A 67 7.15 15.00 4.84
C ARG A 67 8.40 14.84 3.99
N ALA A 68 9.06 13.68 4.12
CA ALA A 68 10.23 13.33 3.31
C ALA A 68 9.87 12.92 1.87
N LYS A 69 8.59 12.80 1.53
CA LYS A 69 8.08 12.29 0.25
C LYS A 69 8.56 10.87 -0.09
N GLU A 70 8.78 10.08 0.93
CA GLU A 70 9.23 8.69 0.80
C GLU A 70 8.05 7.73 0.68
N SER A 71 7.03 7.93 1.53
CA SER A 71 5.83 7.09 1.55
C SER A 71 4.61 7.84 2.06
N LEU A 72 3.45 7.59 1.46
CA LEU A 72 2.14 8.01 1.94
C LEU A 72 1.32 6.76 2.25
N ILE A 73 0.98 6.58 3.53
CA ILE A 73 0.29 5.40 4.03
C ILE A 73 -1.11 5.77 4.50
N LEU A 74 -2.08 5.00 4.02
CA LEU A 74 -3.49 5.12 4.36
C LEU A 74 -4.00 3.82 4.98
N GLY A 75 -4.80 3.93 6.03
CA GLY A 75 -5.58 2.81 6.53
C GLY A 75 -6.76 2.51 5.62
N ILE A 76 -7.04 1.23 5.40
CA ILE A 76 -8.20 0.74 4.65
C ILE A 76 -9.25 0.29 5.66
N PHE A 77 -10.46 0.84 5.56
CA PHE A 77 -11.55 0.56 6.50
C PHE A 77 -12.83 0.18 5.76
N ARG A 78 -13.62 -0.70 6.35
CA ARG A 78 -14.97 -0.97 5.85
C ARG A 78 -15.87 0.22 6.12
N LYS A 79 -16.67 0.61 5.13
CA LYS A 79 -17.58 1.76 5.23
C LYS A 79 -18.78 1.48 6.14
N ASP A 80 -19.27 0.25 6.14
CA ASP A 80 -20.44 -0.17 6.90
C ASP A 80 -20.19 -0.29 8.42
N SER A 81 -19.01 -0.73 8.81
CA SER A 81 -18.68 -1.06 10.22
C SER A 81 -17.56 -0.23 10.80
N GLY A 82 -16.80 0.49 9.97
CA GLY A 82 -15.57 1.15 10.38
C GLY A 82 -14.40 0.19 10.68
N ALA A 83 -14.56 -1.12 10.42
CA ALA A 83 -13.55 -2.12 10.75
C ALA A 83 -12.30 -1.93 9.89
N PHE A 84 -11.14 -1.98 10.54
CA PHE A 84 -9.84 -1.93 9.89
C PHE A 84 -9.59 -3.19 9.04
N CYS A 85 -9.13 -2.98 7.81
CA CYS A 85 -8.83 -4.04 6.85
C CYS A 85 -7.36 -4.15 6.50
N GLY A 86 -6.59 -3.09 6.67
CA GLY A 86 -5.19 -3.07 6.31
C GLY A 86 -4.68 -1.70 5.91
N LEU A 87 -3.62 -1.68 5.12
CA LEU A 87 -2.92 -0.48 4.67
C LEU A 87 -2.81 -0.43 3.14
N GLY A 88 -2.96 0.77 2.59
CA GLY A 88 -2.55 1.12 1.23
C GLY A 88 -1.38 2.08 1.29
N GLU A 89 -0.46 1.99 0.34
CA GLU A 89 0.77 2.75 0.35
C GLU A 89 1.13 3.27 -1.05
N PHE A 90 1.51 4.54 -1.14
CA PHE A 90 2.19 5.13 -2.28
C PHE A 90 3.64 5.34 -1.90
N TYR A 91 4.56 4.78 -2.67
CA TYR A 91 6.00 4.81 -2.38
C TYR A 91 6.82 4.92 -3.66
N GLY A 92 8.15 5.04 -3.54
CA GLY A 92 9.03 5.09 -4.70
C GLY A 92 8.74 6.27 -5.64
N PHE A 93 8.32 7.40 -5.06
CA PHE A 93 7.97 8.61 -5.77
C PHE A 93 9.17 9.18 -6.56
N LYS A 94 8.92 9.57 -7.81
CA LYS A 94 9.88 10.22 -8.70
C LYS A 94 9.21 11.43 -9.36
N ASP A 95 9.39 12.61 -8.76
CA ASP A 95 8.76 13.87 -9.21
C ASP A 95 9.06 14.15 -10.70
N ALA A 96 10.31 14.06 -11.10
CA ALA A 96 10.73 14.31 -12.49
C ALA A 96 10.11 13.38 -13.54
N LEU A 97 9.53 12.25 -13.11
CA LEU A 97 8.88 11.27 -13.98
C LEU A 97 7.37 11.20 -13.78
N HIS A 98 6.81 12.02 -12.91
CA HIS A 98 5.41 11.93 -12.49
C HIS A 98 5.00 10.49 -12.13
N LYS A 99 5.88 9.80 -11.39
CA LYS A 99 5.79 8.37 -11.13
C LYS A 99 5.67 8.07 -9.64
N THR A 100 4.83 7.07 -9.30
CA THR A 100 4.81 6.44 -7.99
C THR A 100 4.57 4.93 -8.08
N CYS A 101 4.87 4.22 -7.01
CA CYS A 101 4.50 2.81 -6.84
C CYS A 101 3.29 2.72 -5.91
N VAL A 102 2.48 1.70 -6.11
CA VAL A 102 1.38 1.34 -5.19
C VAL A 102 1.63 -0.02 -4.57
N GLY A 103 1.26 -0.13 -3.29
CA GLY A 103 1.29 -1.37 -2.55
C GLY A 103 0.15 -1.44 -1.55
N TYR A 104 -0.13 -2.63 -1.03
CA TYR A 104 -1.12 -2.83 0.02
C TYR A 104 -0.82 -4.08 0.82
N ARG A 105 -1.38 -4.14 2.02
CA ARG A 105 -1.39 -5.32 2.89
C ARG A 105 -2.66 -5.36 3.70
N LEU A 106 -3.32 -6.52 3.75
CA LEU A 106 -4.60 -6.71 4.41
C LEU A 106 -4.50 -7.73 5.53
N VAL A 107 -5.27 -7.51 6.60
CA VAL A 107 -5.52 -8.55 7.61
C VAL A 107 -6.21 -9.76 6.96
N GLU A 108 -5.91 -10.96 7.42
CA GLU A 108 -6.40 -12.21 6.81
C GLU A 108 -7.93 -12.27 6.69
N ARG A 109 -8.66 -11.79 7.70
CA ARG A 109 -10.13 -11.77 7.70
C ARG A 109 -10.74 -10.95 6.55
N CYS A 110 -9.95 -10.12 5.88
CA CYS A 110 -10.36 -9.30 4.74
C CYS A 110 -9.96 -9.89 3.38
N TRP A 111 -9.24 -11.00 3.34
CA TRP A 111 -8.82 -11.64 2.10
C TRP A 111 -10.00 -12.27 1.34
N GLY A 112 -9.89 -12.36 0.02
CA GLY A 112 -10.87 -13.00 -0.84
C GLY A 112 -12.24 -12.30 -0.93
N ARG A 113 -12.33 -11.04 -0.46
CA ARG A 113 -13.59 -10.27 -0.39
C ARG A 113 -13.64 -9.07 -1.34
N GLY A 114 -12.67 -8.95 -2.25
CA GLY A 114 -12.57 -7.83 -3.19
C GLY A 114 -12.07 -6.51 -2.57
N ILE A 115 -11.68 -6.51 -1.30
CA ILE A 115 -11.23 -5.29 -0.59
C ILE A 115 -9.92 -4.76 -1.20
N ALA A 116 -8.95 -5.63 -1.48
CA ALA A 116 -7.70 -5.22 -2.11
C ALA A 116 -7.95 -4.62 -3.51
N THR A 117 -8.78 -5.26 -4.32
CA THR A 117 -9.14 -4.76 -5.65
C THR A 117 -9.78 -3.37 -5.57
N GLY A 118 -10.72 -3.18 -4.65
CA GLY A 118 -11.38 -1.89 -4.43
C GLY A 118 -10.43 -0.82 -3.90
N ALA A 119 -9.50 -1.19 -3.00
CA ALA A 119 -8.51 -0.26 -2.47
C ALA A 119 -7.54 0.23 -3.56
N VAL A 120 -7.01 -0.70 -4.37
CA VAL A 120 -6.13 -0.34 -5.50
C VAL A 120 -6.87 0.52 -6.53
N ALA A 121 -8.14 0.22 -6.82
CA ALA A 121 -8.97 1.05 -7.71
C ALA A 121 -9.06 2.50 -7.21
N LEU A 122 -9.41 2.71 -5.94
CA LEU A 122 -9.48 4.05 -5.35
C LEU A 122 -8.13 4.77 -5.36
N MET A 123 -7.04 4.05 -5.12
CA MET A 123 -5.69 4.60 -5.16
C MET A 123 -5.31 5.05 -6.57
N VAL A 124 -5.61 4.24 -7.58
CA VAL A 124 -5.36 4.56 -9.01
C VAL A 124 -6.21 5.75 -9.45
N ASP A 125 -7.51 5.74 -9.15
CA ASP A 125 -8.42 6.85 -9.48
C ASP A 125 -7.96 8.18 -8.86
N TYR A 126 -7.48 8.13 -7.62
CA TYR A 126 -6.91 9.32 -6.96
C TYR A 126 -5.66 9.82 -7.69
N LEU A 127 -4.71 8.92 -7.97
CA LEU A 127 -3.45 9.30 -8.62
C LEU A 127 -3.70 9.94 -9.98
N LEU A 128 -4.45 9.28 -10.85
CA LEU A 128 -4.68 9.74 -12.24
C LEU A 128 -5.68 10.89 -12.33
N GLY A 129 -6.65 10.95 -11.42
CA GLY A 129 -7.73 11.94 -11.49
C GLY A 129 -7.48 13.23 -10.68
N ARG A 130 -6.63 13.18 -9.66
CA ARG A 130 -6.49 14.29 -8.71
C ARG A 130 -5.06 14.76 -8.52
N THR A 131 -4.06 13.98 -8.94
CA THR A 131 -2.65 14.35 -8.81
C THR A 131 -1.99 14.50 -10.17
N ASP A 132 -0.72 14.91 -10.18
CA ASP A 132 0.11 15.01 -11.38
C ASP A 132 0.83 13.70 -11.71
N ILE A 133 0.47 12.58 -11.10
CA ILE A 133 1.06 11.27 -11.40
C ILE A 133 0.52 10.76 -12.74
N GLU A 134 1.44 10.34 -13.59
CA GLU A 134 1.16 9.78 -14.93
C GLU A 134 1.58 8.31 -15.05
N ILE A 135 2.51 7.86 -14.21
CA ILE A 135 3.06 6.51 -14.24
C ILE A 135 2.85 5.85 -12.89
N ILE A 136 2.11 4.75 -12.89
CA ILE A 136 1.88 3.94 -11.70
C ILE A 136 2.53 2.58 -11.89
N THR A 137 3.34 2.15 -10.92
CA THR A 137 3.99 0.84 -10.95
C THR A 137 3.70 0.06 -9.67
N ALA A 138 3.91 -1.25 -9.74
CA ALA A 138 3.86 -2.13 -8.58
C ALA A 138 4.85 -3.28 -8.75
N SER A 139 5.24 -3.89 -7.63
CA SER A 139 6.04 -5.12 -7.60
C SER A 139 5.33 -6.16 -6.76
N THR A 140 5.33 -7.41 -7.23
CA THR A 140 4.81 -8.55 -6.46
C THR A 140 5.82 -9.69 -6.51
N MET A 141 5.95 -10.45 -5.41
CA MET A 141 6.67 -11.72 -5.51
C MET A 141 5.99 -12.60 -6.57
N VAL A 142 6.78 -13.33 -7.37
CA VAL A 142 6.26 -14.20 -8.44
C VAL A 142 5.24 -15.23 -7.93
N GLU A 143 5.37 -15.63 -6.67
CA GLU A 143 4.50 -16.60 -6.00
C GLU A 143 3.18 -15.98 -5.49
N ASN A 144 3.10 -14.66 -5.40
CA ASN A 144 1.93 -13.94 -4.88
C ASN A 144 0.86 -13.77 -5.96
N LEU A 145 0.25 -14.87 -6.36
CA LEU A 145 -0.77 -14.89 -7.41
C LEU A 145 -2.03 -14.08 -7.06
N ALA A 146 -2.34 -13.95 -5.76
CA ALA A 146 -3.47 -13.16 -5.31
C ALA A 146 -3.25 -11.67 -5.61
N SER A 147 -2.06 -11.15 -5.34
CA SER A 147 -1.71 -9.76 -5.64
C SER A 147 -1.63 -9.50 -7.14
N ALA A 148 -1.08 -10.44 -7.91
CA ALA A 148 -1.08 -10.37 -9.38
C ALA A 148 -2.50 -10.17 -9.94
N ARG A 149 -3.47 -10.97 -9.47
CA ARG A 149 -4.87 -10.85 -9.90
C ARG A 149 -5.50 -9.50 -9.52
N VAL A 150 -5.16 -8.93 -8.36
CA VAL A 150 -5.63 -7.60 -7.95
C VAL A 150 -5.13 -6.54 -8.93
N LEU A 151 -3.86 -6.60 -9.30
CA LEU A 151 -3.26 -5.65 -10.26
C LEU A 151 -3.87 -5.81 -11.65
N GLU A 152 -4.01 -7.03 -12.16
CA GLU A 152 -4.64 -7.31 -13.46
C GLU A 152 -6.08 -6.76 -13.53
N LYS A 153 -6.88 -6.96 -12.47
CA LYS A 153 -8.25 -6.42 -12.38
C LYS A 153 -8.30 -4.89 -12.37
N ASN A 154 -7.22 -4.24 -11.98
CA ASN A 154 -7.08 -2.79 -12.00
C ASN A 154 -6.36 -2.26 -13.25
N GLY A 155 -6.22 -3.08 -14.29
CA GLY A 155 -5.68 -2.67 -15.58
C GLY A 155 -4.16 -2.65 -15.66
N PHE A 156 -3.44 -3.08 -14.62
CA PHE A 156 -1.98 -3.18 -14.69
C PHE A 156 -1.55 -4.28 -15.65
N THR A 157 -0.50 -3.99 -16.40
CA THR A 157 0.18 -4.95 -17.28
C THR A 157 1.48 -5.41 -16.64
N ARG A 158 1.70 -6.73 -16.62
CA ARG A 158 2.99 -7.28 -16.20
C ARG A 158 4.04 -7.06 -17.30
N THR A 159 5.03 -6.24 -17.00
CA THR A 159 6.08 -5.83 -17.98
C THR A 159 7.35 -6.66 -17.87
N ALA A 160 7.61 -7.26 -16.71
CA ALA A 160 8.72 -8.19 -16.50
C ALA A 160 8.37 -9.21 -15.41
N SER A 161 8.99 -10.37 -15.46
CA SER A 161 8.79 -11.45 -14.48
C SER A 161 10.11 -11.99 -13.98
N GLY A 162 10.17 -12.37 -12.70
CA GLY A 162 11.35 -12.97 -12.10
C GLY A 162 12.55 -12.02 -12.00
N VAL A 163 12.31 -10.72 -11.86
CA VAL A 163 13.38 -9.72 -11.70
C VAL A 163 13.90 -9.79 -10.25
N PRO A 164 15.21 -10.00 -10.04
CA PRO A 164 15.78 -9.99 -8.70
C PRO A 164 15.66 -8.59 -8.06
N GLU A 165 15.12 -8.53 -6.84
CA GLU A 165 15.01 -7.31 -6.02
C GLU A 165 15.50 -7.58 -4.61
N ASP A 166 16.11 -6.56 -4.00
CA ASP A 166 16.43 -6.57 -2.58
C ASP A 166 15.19 -6.20 -1.77
N TRP A 167 14.61 -7.19 -1.09
CA TRP A 167 13.50 -7.02 -0.16
C TRP A 167 13.92 -7.26 1.30
N GLY A 168 15.24 -7.30 1.55
CA GLY A 168 15.82 -7.50 2.88
C GLY A 168 15.93 -8.98 3.29
N TYR A 169 15.63 -9.92 2.39
CA TYR A 169 15.88 -11.35 2.60
C TYR A 169 17.33 -11.70 2.30
N PRO A 170 17.87 -12.83 2.82
CA PRO A 170 19.25 -13.26 2.54
C PRO A 170 19.55 -13.42 1.05
N GLU A 171 18.57 -13.89 0.28
CA GLU A 171 18.65 -14.02 -1.18
C GLU A 171 17.73 -12.99 -1.85
N PRO A 172 18.08 -12.50 -3.05
CA PRO A 172 17.22 -11.61 -3.80
C PRO A 172 15.83 -12.20 -4.02
N THR A 173 14.81 -11.40 -3.84
CA THR A 173 13.42 -11.78 -4.11
C THR A 173 13.16 -11.71 -5.61
N LEU A 174 12.59 -12.77 -6.18
CA LEU A 174 12.13 -12.75 -7.57
C LEU A 174 10.76 -12.05 -7.62
N ALA A 175 10.70 -10.92 -8.31
CA ALA A 175 9.52 -10.09 -8.39
C ALA A 175 9.01 -9.91 -9.83
N ASP A 176 7.69 -9.89 -9.97
CA ASP A 176 7.02 -9.43 -11.18
C ASP A 176 6.85 -7.91 -11.14
N LYS A 177 7.08 -7.26 -12.27
CA LYS A 177 6.95 -5.82 -12.45
C LYS A 177 5.68 -5.48 -13.18
N TRP A 178 4.93 -4.56 -12.61
CA TRP A 178 3.62 -4.13 -13.10
C TRP A 178 3.62 -2.64 -13.42
N PHE A 179 2.89 -2.28 -14.44
CA PHE A 179 2.80 -0.92 -14.98
C PHE A 179 1.36 -0.58 -15.38
N LEU A 180 0.95 0.65 -15.07
CA LEU A 180 -0.30 1.27 -15.49
C LEU A 180 -0.06 2.69 -15.99
#